data_91c7d0d8c626d072cb035cd1acea5bff
#
_entry.id   91c7d0d8c626d072cb035cd1acea5bff
#
_cell.length_a   1.000
_cell.length_b   1.000
_cell.length_c   1.000
_cell.angle_alpha   90.00
_cell.angle_beta   90.00
_cell.angle_gamma   90.00
#
_symmetry.space_group_name_H-M   'P 1'
#
loop_
_entity.id
_entity.type
_entity.pdbx_description
1 polymer ?
#
loop_
_entity_poly.entity_id
_entity_poly.type
_entity_poly.pdbx_seq_one_letter_code
_entity_poly.pdbx_strand_id
1 'polypeptide(L)'
;LWWLEWGGRLDTVHESETIKWELWKIVWGVWDYIKNSGEFPDADTLTIEWVGLIPGKRESRRFLGDTLLCQQDIIEQRDHYDAVAYGGWSIDLHPADGVYSEHDGCRQFHSKGTYTIPFRALYSQSLDNLLLTGRLISATHVAFGSARVMCTCGVLGEVVGRAAAICHQQQITPAQLAQPARVTQLQQHLLRAGAYIPRQRLVNPVSTARVAVSSTLQLRALPADAGWQPLQSRCALLLPLKAGERLPAISLPLRAAQAQTLQVTLLTSDNPANTCGDSLLASQSIRVQGEERYRLSFEYRADCDRYLFIAFEENPAIEVALTQQRLPGVMMVFNSLNPRVAKRTRQINDGDYGVDEFDFWLPRRVPHQILFAFALEAPLKLWHSDYLLNGKLRPEQHTNCWVPALDDAQPHVVWRWDETQQARHITLLLDNDFDHAMETVQMGHAQAVT
;
A
#
# COMPACT_ATOMS: atom_id res chain seq x y z
N LEU A 1 19.96 -0.59 18.04
CA LEU A 1 20.67 -0.56 16.75
C LEU A 1 19.84 -1.32 15.71
N TRP A 2 19.60 -0.69 14.57
CA TRP A 2 18.83 -1.30 13.52
C TRP A 2 19.72 -2.14 12.59
N TRP A 3 20.88 -1.59 12.21
CA TRP A 3 21.87 -2.25 11.37
C TRP A 3 23.25 -1.65 11.58
N LEU A 4 24.27 -2.43 11.26
CA LEU A 4 25.65 -2.01 11.10
C LEU A 4 26.05 -2.35 9.66
N GLU A 5 26.41 -1.36 8.88
CA GLU A 5 26.71 -1.49 7.44
C GLU A 5 28.07 -0.92 7.11
N TRP A 6 28.78 -1.63 6.23
CA TRP A 6 30.04 -1.19 5.65
C TRP A 6 30.36 -2.00 4.39
N GLY A 7 31.22 -1.45 3.53
CA GLY A 7 31.73 -2.13 2.34
C GLY A 7 31.02 -1.77 1.03
N GLY A 8 30.15 -0.74 1.01
CA GLY A 8 29.45 -0.31 -0.20
C GLY A 8 30.35 0.24 -1.31
N ARG A 9 31.63 0.56 -1.02
CA ARG A 9 32.64 0.97 -2.01
C ARG A 9 33.49 -0.18 -2.52
N LEU A 10 33.34 -1.38 -1.95
CA LEU A 10 34.11 -2.57 -2.31
C LEU A 10 33.29 -3.49 -3.20
N ASP A 11 33.96 -4.41 -3.89
CA ASP A 11 33.30 -5.51 -4.59
C ASP A 11 32.71 -6.49 -3.54
N THR A 12 31.41 -6.39 -3.32
CA THR A 12 30.69 -7.19 -2.31
C THR A 12 30.73 -8.70 -2.60
N VAL A 13 31.17 -9.12 -3.77
CA VAL A 13 31.33 -10.54 -4.14
C VAL A 13 32.73 -11.04 -3.82
N HIS A 14 33.76 -10.34 -4.31
CA HIS A 14 35.16 -10.81 -4.22
C HIS A 14 35.85 -10.38 -2.93
N GLU A 15 35.44 -9.26 -2.31
CA GLU A 15 36.04 -8.75 -1.09
C GLU A 15 35.25 -9.04 0.18
N SER A 16 34.43 -10.10 0.17
CA SER A 16 33.56 -10.48 1.29
C SER A 16 34.34 -10.73 2.59
N GLU A 17 35.57 -11.26 2.53
CA GLU A 17 36.40 -11.47 3.71
C GLU A 17 36.87 -10.14 4.33
N THR A 18 37.33 -9.22 3.52
CA THR A 18 37.70 -7.86 3.98
C THR A 18 36.52 -7.17 4.64
N ILE A 19 35.34 -7.21 4.00
CA ILE A 19 34.10 -6.63 4.52
C ILE A 19 33.72 -7.28 5.85
N LYS A 20 33.81 -8.60 5.95
CA LYS A 20 33.50 -9.35 7.18
C LYS A 20 34.35 -8.86 8.36
N TRP A 21 35.65 -8.81 8.19
CA TRP A 21 36.54 -8.44 9.28
C TRP A 21 36.38 -6.98 9.71
N GLU A 22 36.09 -6.07 8.79
CA GLU A 22 35.79 -4.68 9.14
C GLU A 22 34.46 -4.57 9.88
N LEU A 23 33.41 -5.27 9.44
CA LEU A 23 32.13 -5.34 10.17
C LEU A 23 32.31 -5.93 11.57
N TRP A 24 33.19 -6.89 11.75
CA TRP A 24 33.49 -7.42 13.08
C TRP A 24 34.15 -6.38 13.99
N LYS A 25 35.08 -5.59 13.50
CA LYS A 25 35.64 -4.45 14.26
C LYS A 25 34.54 -3.48 14.69
N ILE A 26 33.64 -3.16 13.75
CA ILE A 26 32.50 -2.27 14.03
C ILE A 26 31.61 -2.85 15.13
N VAL A 27 31.26 -4.13 15.03
CA VAL A 27 30.44 -4.82 16.05
C VAL A 27 31.11 -4.76 17.42
N TRP A 28 32.40 -5.10 17.50
CA TRP A 28 33.11 -5.04 18.76
C TRP A 28 33.30 -3.63 19.31
N GLY A 29 33.52 -2.64 18.45
CA GLY A 29 33.57 -1.22 18.86
C GLY A 29 32.25 -0.72 19.42
N VAL A 30 31.14 -1.06 18.78
CA VAL A 30 29.80 -0.73 19.29
C VAL A 30 29.50 -1.47 20.60
N TRP A 31 29.94 -2.73 20.70
CA TRP A 31 29.79 -3.51 21.93
C TRP A 31 30.60 -2.92 23.10
N ASP A 32 31.85 -2.53 22.84
CA ASP A 32 32.69 -1.83 23.81
C ASP A 32 32.03 -0.56 24.33
N TYR A 33 31.47 0.25 23.42
CA TYR A 33 30.71 1.43 23.81
C TYR A 33 29.49 1.10 24.69
N ILE A 34 28.69 0.09 24.32
CA ILE A 34 27.55 -0.35 25.12
C ILE A 34 27.96 -0.78 26.51
N LYS A 35 29.07 -1.52 26.64
CA LYS A 35 29.55 -2.06 27.93
C LYS A 35 30.22 -1.03 28.83
N ASN A 36 30.95 -0.06 28.25
CA ASN A 36 31.92 0.74 28.98
C ASN A 36 31.61 2.25 28.99
N SER A 37 30.63 2.72 28.23
CA SER A 37 30.28 4.17 28.23
C SER A 37 29.55 4.67 29.47
N GLY A 38 28.89 3.77 30.21
CA GLY A 38 28.01 4.13 31.31
C GLY A 38 26.61 4.63 30.89
N GLU A 39 26.32 4.70 29.59
CA GLU A 39 25.03 5.17 29.09
C GLU A 39 23.93 4.10 29.11
N PHE A 40 24.30 2.84 29.29
CA PHE A 40 23.40 1.69 29.28
C PHE A 40 23.38 1.00 30.65
N PRO A 41 22.39 1.30 31.52
CA PRO A 41 22.38 0.82 32.92
C PRO A 41 22.34 -0.71 33.04
N ASP A 42 21.75 -1.41 32.07
CA ASP A 42 21.63 -2.87 32.09
C ASP A 42 22.78 -3.60 31.33
N ALA A 43 23.77 -2.85 30.86
CA ALA A 43 24.86 -3.41 30.05
C ALA A 43 25.63 -4.53 30.72
N ASP A 44 25.79 -4.47 32.06
CA ASP A 44 26.50 -5.48 32.84
C ASP A 44 25.88 -6.88 32.73
N THR A 45 24.57 -6.94 32.53
CA THR A 45 23.81 -8.20 32.41
C THR A 45 23.82 -8.78 31.00
N LEU A 46 24.28 -8.02 30.00
CA LEU A 46 24.28 -8.41 28.59
C LEU A 46 25.59 -9.09 28.21
N THR A 47 25.49 -10.07 27.31
CA THR A 47 26.64 -10.71 26.64
C THR A 47 26.35 -10.89 25.16
N ILE A 48 27.39 -10.89 24.31
CA ILE A 48 27.27 -11.33 22.92
C ILE A 48 27.35 -12.85 22.90
N GLU A 49 26.26 -13.50 22.52
CA GLU A 49 26.21 -14.93 22.36
C GLU A 49 26.83 -15.36 21.03
N TRP A 50 26.56 -14.61 19.97
CA TRP A 50 27.00 -14.97 18.63
C TRP A 50 27.06 -13.76 17.69
N VAL A 51 28.02 -13.77 16.77
CA VAL A 51 28.15 -12.83 15.66
C VAL A 51 28.29 -13.61 14.36
N GLY A 52 27.48 -13.26 13.35
CA GLY A 52 27.51 -13.95 12.06
C GLY A 52 28.86 -13.91 11.38
N LEU A 53 29.28 -15.06 10.83
CA LEU A 53 30.53 -15.19 10.07
C LEU A 53 30.37 -14.75 8.61
N ILE A 54 29.15 -14.69 8.10
CA ILE A 54 28.85 -14.30 6.72
C ILE A 54 28.09 -12.96 6.77
N PRO A 55 28.66 -11.89 6.21
CA PRO A 55 27.96 -10.61 6.11
C PRO A 55 26.65 -10.73 5.33
N GLY A 56 25.59 -10.16 5.83
CA GLY A 56 24.33 -10.07 5.11
C GLY A 56 24.47 -9.11 3.92
N LYS A 57 24.33 -9.62 2.70
CA LYS A 57 24.39 -8.81 1.49
C LYS A 57 22.99 -8.34 1.10
N ARG A 58 22.76 -7.04 1.15
CA ARG A 58 21.48 -6.45 0.71
C ARG A 58 21.46 -6.22 -0.80
N GLU A 59 22.62 -5.95 -1.39
CA GLU A 59 22.85 -5.83 -2.82
C GLU A 59 24.13 -6.59 -3.20
N SER A 60 24.13 -7.24 -4.35
CA SER A 60 25.26 -7.95 -4.91
C SER A 60 25.20 -7.87 -6.43
N ARG A 61 25.06 -8.98 -7.14
CA ARG A 61 24.90 -8.99 -8.60
C ARG A 61 23.43 -8.76 -8.96
N ARG A 62 23.22 -7.93 -9.97
CA ARG A 62 21.96 -7.78 -10.70
C ARG A 62 22.19 -8.23 -12.12
N PHE A 63 21.22 -8.95 -12.65
CA PHE A 63 21.31 -9.41 -14.03
C PHE A 63 20.60 -8.43 -14.97
N LEU A 64 20.96 -8.46 -16.24
CA LEU A 64 20.28 -7.67 -17.25
C LEU A 64 19.16 -8.50 -17.87
N GLY A 65 17.97 -7.95 -17.86
CA GLY A 65 16.81 -8.41 -18.61
C GLY A 65 16.59 -7.54 -19.85
N ASP A 66 15.52 -7.79 -20.57
CA ASP A 66 15.14 -6.98 -21.73
C ASP A 66 14.66 -5.57 -21.34
N THR A 67 14.33 -5.37 -20.06
CA THR A 67 14.01 -4.06 -19.49
C THR A 67 14.80 -3.88 -18.20
N LEU A 68 15.33 -2.69 -18.02
CA LEU A 68 16.01 -2.27 -16.80
C LEU A 68 15.07 -1.36 -16.01
N LEU A 69 14.55 -1.86 -14.89
CA LEU A 69 13.73 -1.05 -13.98
C LEU A 69 14.55 0.10 -13.44
N CYS A 70 14.09 1.33 -13.60
CA CYS A 70 14.80 2.55 -13.20
C CYS A 70 13.96 3.42 -12.24
N GLN A 71 14.57 4.48 -11.72
CA GLN A 71 13.92 5.41 -10.80
C GLN A 71 12.62 5.97 -11.38
N GLN A 72 12.63 6.34 -12.65
CA GLN A 72 11.48 6.96 -13.32
C GLN A 72 10.28 6.01 -13.39
N ASP A 73 10.51 4.69 -13.54
CA ASP A 73 9.42 3.71 -13.51
C ASP A 73 8.69 3.71 -12.17
N ILE A 74 9.42 3.98 -11.08
CA ILE A 74 8.90 4.04 -9.72
C ILE A 74 8.20 5.38 -9.45
N ILE A 75 8.89 6.48 -9.65
CA ILE A 75 8.41 7.83 -9.27
C ILE A 75 7.25 8.27 -10.17
N GLU A 76 7.37 8.05 -11.48
CA GLU A 76 6.34 8.39 -12.46
C GLU A 76 5.25 7.31 -12.55
N GLN A 77 5.41 6.18 -11.87
CA GLN A 77 4.48 5.04 -11.90
C GLN A 77 4.18 4.60 -13.34
N ARG A 78 5.23 4.46 -14.16
CA ARG A 78 5.09 4.13 -15.59
C ARG A 78 4.33 2.83 -15.81
N ASP A 79 3.50 2.84 -16.85
CA ASP A 79 2.77 1.67 -17.28
C ASP A 79 3.62 0.74 -18.13
N HIS A 80 3.58 -0.55 -17.79
CA HIS A 80 4.20 -1.60 -18.57
C HIS A 80 3.11 -2.57 -19.07
N TYR A 81 3.08 -2.83 -20.36
CA TYR A 81 2.12 -3.79 -20.95
C TYR A 81 2.27 -5.19 -20.37
N ASP A 82 3.49 -5.52 -19.95
CA ASP A 82 3.90 -6.77 -19.35
C ASP A 82 4.04 -6.70 -17.82
N ALA A 83 3.30 -5.78 -17.18
CA ALA A 83 3.25 -5.69 -15.72
C ALA A 83 2.75 -7.00 -15.12
N VAL A 84 3.50 -7.57 -14.16
CA VAL A 84 3.19 -8.86 -13.50
C VAL A 84 3.27 -8.80 -11.99
N ALA A 85 3.80 -7.71 -11.45
CA ALA A 85 3.95 -7.47 -10.03
C ALA A 85 3.92 -5.97 -9.74
N TYR A 86 4.01 -5.61 -8.49
CA TYR A 86 4.05 -4.22 -8.03
C TYR A 86 5.02 -4.03 -6.87
N GLY A 87 5.43 -2.78 -6.68
CA GLY A 87 6.10 -2.30 -5.48
C GLY A 87 5.42 -1.04 -4.96
N GLY A 88 5.70 -0.69 -3.72
CA GLY A 88 5.17 0.50 -3.06
C GLY A 88 6.07 0.99 -1.91
N TRP A 89 7.20 0.30 -1.69
CA TRP A 89 8.21 0.78 -0.75
C TRP A 89 8.95 1.98 -1.31
N SER A 90 9.49 2.84 -0.43
CA SER A 90 10.38 3.93 -0.85
C SER A 90 11.63 3.42 -1.58
N ILE A 91 12.18 4.24 -2.44
CA ILE A 91 13.56 4.11 -2.88
C ILE A 91 14.43 4.42 -1.66
N ASP A 92 15.02 3.40 -1.07
CA ASP A 92 15.75 3.45 0.19
C ASP A 92 17.24 3.25 -0.08
N LEU A 93 17.99 4.36 -0.07
CA LEU A 93 19.40 4.41 -0.41
C LEU A 93 20.25 4.57 0.84
N HIS A 94 21.15 3.64 1.05
CA HIS A 94 22.10 3.66 2.15
C HIS A 94 23.45 4.23 1.69
N PRO A 95 24.16 5.02 2.51
CA PRO A 95 25.45 5.56 2.15
C PRO A 95 26.47 4.44 1.96
N ALA A 96 27.31 4.55 0.93
CA ALA A 96 28.33 3.54 0.62
C ALA A 96 29.37 3.35 1.74
N ASP A 97 29.62 4.40 2.52
CA ASP A 97 30.55 4.37 3.66
C ASP A 97 29.95 3.73 4.93
N GLY A 98 28.65 3.40 4.90
CA GLY A 98 27.96 2.73 6.00
C GLY A 98 28.07 3.52 7.31
N VAL A 99 28.51 2.88 8.37
CA VAL A 99 28.64 3.49 9.73
C VAL A 99 29.63 4.63 9.81
N TYR A 100 30.54 4.76 8.86
CA TYR A 100 31.50 5.86 8.79
C TYR A 100 30.99 7.06 7.96
N SER A 101 29.77 7.00 7.48
CA SER A 101 29.19 8.11 6.72
C SER A 101 28.93 9.33 7.59
N GLU A 102 29.26 10.50 7.10
CA GLU A 102 28.87 11.80 7.70
C GLU A 102 27.40 12.16 7.39
N HIS A 103 26.75 11.38 6.51
CA HIS A 103 25.36 11.57 6.13
C HIS A 103 24.43 10.66 6.94
N ASP A 104 23.14 10.93 6.84
CA ASP A 104 22.11 10.09 7.42
C ASP A 104 22.25 8.63 6.98
N GLY A 105 21.88 7.69 7.84
CA GLY A 105 21.98 6.24 7.59
C GLY A 105 21.16 5.73 6.41
N CYS A 106 20.17 6.51 5.94
CA CYS A 106 19.47 6.25 4.68
C CYS A 106 18.82 7.54 4.15
N ARG A 107 18.63 7.57 2.83
CA ARG A 107 17.82 8.58 2.13
C ARG A 107 16.67 7.88 1.44
N GLN A 108 15.45 8.34 1.69
CA GLN A 108 14.24 7.72 1.18
C GLN A 108 13.49 8.67 0.26
N PHE A 109 13.08 8.14 -0.91
CA PHE A 109 12.21 8.81 -1.87
C PHE A 109 11.01 7.91 -2.17
N HIS A 110 9.81 8.49 -2.18
CA HIS A 110 8.56 7.76 -2.34
C HIS A 110 7.91 8.09 -3.68
N SER A 111 7.21 7.13 -4.25
CA SER A 111 6.17 7.41 -5.23
C SER A 111 4.85 7.74 -4.53
N LYS A 112 3.95 8.45 -5.19
CA LYS A 112 2.64 8.82 -4.66
C LYS A 112 1.68 7.62 -4.48
N GLY A 113 2.02 6.49 -5.09
CA GLY A 113 1.25 5.24 -5.01
C GLY A 113 2.10 4.04 -5.38
N THR A 114 1.45 2.95 -5.78
CA THR A 114 2.14 1.73 -6.24
C THR A 114 2.65 1.89 -7.67
N TYR A 115 3.78 1.25 -7.97
CA TYR A 115 4.33 1.14 -9.31
C TYR A 115 4.31 -0.32 -9.79
N THR A 116 4.35 -0.53 -11.10
CA THR A 116 4.37 -1.87 -11.71
C THR A 116 5.79 -2.36 -11.96
N ILE A 117 5.97 -3.69 -11.90
CA ILE A 117 7.21 -4.36 -12.27
C ILE A 117 6.95 -5.20 -13.53
N PRO A 118 7.67 -4.92 -14.64
CA PRO A 118 7.48 -5.61 -15.91
C PRO A 118 8.10 -7.02 -15.89
N PHE A 119 7.50 -7.97 -16.59
CA PHE A 119 8.03 -9.32 -16.72
C PHE A 119 9.41 -9.34 -17.43
N ARG A 120 9.65 -8.42 -18.37
CA ARG A 120 10.93 -8.27 -19.04
C ARG A 120 12.12 -7.91 -18.14
N ALA A 121 11.87 -7.52 -16.89
CA ALA A 121 12.92 -7.36 -15.87
C ALA A 121 13.21 -8.66 -15.10
N LEU A 122 12.46 -9.74 -15.34
CA LEU A 122 12.49 -10.98 -14.56
C LEU A 122 13.05 -12.19 -15.32
N TYR A 123 13.75 -11.98 -16.41
CA TYR A 123 14.51 -13.02 -17.11
C TYR A 123 15.78 -12.45 -17.73
N SER A 124 16.73 -13.33 -18.01
CA SER A 124 18.05 -12.94 -18.56
C SER A 124 17.96 -12.57 -20.01
N GLN A 125 18.58 -11.44 -20.38
CA GLN A 125 18.74 -11.03 -21.77
C GLN A 125 19.68 -11.96 -22.57
N SER A 126 20.61 -12.64 -21.89
CA SER A 126 21.67 -13.42 -22.53
C SER A 126 21.50 -14.93 -22.42
N LEU A 127 20.59 -15.41 -21.59
CA LEU A 127 20.33 -16.83 -21.38
C LEU A 127 18.84 -17.12 -21.53
N ASP A 128 18.48 -17.93 -22.51
CA ASP A 128 17.09 -18.14 -22.93
C ASP A 128 16.20 -18.82 -21.89
N ASN A 129 16.79 -19.55 -20.93
CA ASN A 129 16.07 -20.33 -19.93
C ASN A 129 16.33 -19.88 -18.49
N LEU A 130 16.90 -18.70 -18.28
CA LEU A 130 17.18 -18.15 -16.95
C LEU A 130 16.16 -17.09 -16.55
N LEU A 131 15.37 -17.40 -15.54
CA LEU A 131 14.45 -16.47 -14.91
C LEU A 131 15.12 -15.82 -13.68
N LEU A 132 14.76 -14.58 -13.40
CA LEU A 132 15.33 -13.72 -12.37
C LEU A 132 14.26 -13.35 -11.33
N THR A 133 14.58 -13.46 -10.06
CA THR A 133 13.66 -13.06 -8.99
C THR A 133 14.41 -12.49 -7.79
N GLY A 134 13.65 -11.91 -6.86
CA GLY A 134 14.19 -11.35 -5.63
C GLY A 134 15.15 -10.21 -5.90
N ARG A 135 16.35 -10.27 -5.34
CA ARG A 135 17.36 -9.22 -5.44
C ARG A 135 18.27 -9.32 -6.68
N LEU A 136 17.95 -10.22 -7.61
CA LEU A 136 18.73 -10.47 -8.83
C LEU A 136 18.07 -9.90 -10.09
N ILE A 137 16.92 -9.27 -9.97
CA ILE A 137 16.16 -8.71 -11.10
C ILE A 137 16.94 -7.62 -11.84
N SER A 138 16.55 -7.36 -13.07
CA SER A 138 17.10 -6.29 -13.90
C SER A 138 16.60 -4.93 -13.40
N ALA A 139 17.41 -4.26 -12.56
CA ALA A 139 17.11 -2.95 -12.00
C ALA A 139 18.37 -2.12 -11.80
N THR A 140 18.23 -0.80 -11.88
CA THR A 140 19.30 0.11 -11.45
C THR A 140 19.50 0.03 -9.94
N HIS A 141 20.64 0.48 -9.44
CA HIS A 141 20.89 0.58 -8.00
C HIS A 141 19.77 1.37 -7.28
N VAL A 142 19.36 2.48 -7.85
CA VAL A 142 18.34 3.36 -7.28
C VAL A 142 16.97 2.66 -7.22
N ALA A 143 16.51 2.09 -8.33
CA ALA A 143 15.23 1.37 -8.37
C ALA A 143 15.22 0.12 -7.47
N PHE A 144 16.35 -0.55 -7.41
CA PHE A 144 16.55 -1.71 -6.54
C PHE A 144 16.32 -1.35 -5.06
N GLY A 145 16.66 -0.13 -4.62
CA GLY A 145 16.37 0.35 -3.27
C GLY A 145 14.92 0.17 -2.84
N SER A 146 13.98 0.27 -3.78
CA SER A 146 12.55 -0.01 -3.55
C SER A 146 12.17 -1.48 -3.74
N ALA A 147 12.61 -2.10 -4.83
CA ALA A 147 12.14 -3.43 -5.26
C ALA A 147 12.70 -4.60 -4.42
N ARG A 148 13.74 -4.38 -3.61
CA ARG A 148 14.46 -5.41 -2.84
C ARG A 148 13.76 -5.87 -1.55
N VAL A 149 12.65 -5.27 -1.14
CA VAL A 149 11.97 -5.65 0.10
C VAL A 149 11.33 -7.02 0.01
N MET A 150 11.25 -7.72 1.14
CA MET A 150 10.89 -9.15 1.19
C MET A 150 9.54 -9.46 0.54
N CYS A 151 8.51 -8.65 0.81
CA CYS A 151 7.19 -8.90 0.24
C CYS A 151 7.20 -8.78 -1.29
N THR A 152 7.83 -7.73 -1.84
CA THR A 152 8.01 -7.58 -3.29
C THR A 152 8.79 -8.77 -3.87
N CYS A 153 9.89 -9.16 -3.24
CA CYS A 153 10.67 -10.33 -3.67
C CYS A 153 9.85 -11.63 -3.64
N GLY A 154 8.97 -11.80 -2.65
CA GLY A 154 8.06 -12.95 -2.55
C GLY A 154 7.06 -13.01 -3.72
N VAL A 155 6.44 -11.85 -4.05
CA VAL A 155 5.55 -11.74 -5.23
C VAL A 155 6.29 -12.06 -6.52
N LEU A 156 7.53 -11.55 -6.68
CA LEU A 156 8.35 -11.86 -7.87
C LEU A 156 8.67 -13.35 -7.97
N GLY A 157 8.88 -14.04 -6.84
CA GLY A 157 9.08 -15.50 -6.79
C GLY A 157 7.85 -16.26 -7.31
N GLU A 158 6.65 -15.87 -6.92
CA GLU A 158 5.41 -16.44 -7.44
C GLU A 158 5.28 -16.24 -8.96
N VAL A 159 5.53 -15.00 -9.43
CA VAL A 159 5.49 -14.68 -10.87
C VAL A 159 6.43 -15.59 -11.66
N VAL A 160 7.67 -15.71 -11.22
CA VAL A 160 8.70 -16.50 -11.90
C VAL A 160 8.35 -17.99 -11.91
N GLY A 161 7.82 -18.51 -10.78
CA GLY A 161 7.38 -19.92 -10.71
C GLY A 161 6.25 -20.23 -11.71
N ARG A 162 5.26 -19.34 -11.83
CA ARG A 162 4.16 -19.49 -12.79
C ARG A 162 4.63 -19.31 -14.23
N ALA A 163 5.51 -18.34 -14.48
CA ALA A 163 6.11 -18.15 -15.80
C ALA A 163 6.89 -19.38 -16.24
N ALA A 164 7.71 -19.96 -15.36
CA ALA A 164 8.46 -21.18 -15.62
C ALA A 164 7.54 -22.36 -16.00
N ALA A 165 6.43 -22.53 -15.28
CA ALA A 165 5.45 -23.57 -15.56
C ALA A 165 4.82 -23.39 -16.95
N ILE A 166 4.41 -22.17 -17.32
CA ILE A 166 3.85 -21.85 -18.65
C ILE A 166 4.91 -22.10 -19.73
N CYS A 167 6.14 -21.61 -19.55
CA CYS A 167 7.23 -21.82 -20.49
C CYS A 167 7.50 -23.32 -20.73
N HIS A 168 7.54 -24.10 -19.65
CA HIS A 168 7.73 -25.54 -19.77
C HIS A 168 6.58 -26.25 -20.48
N GLN A 169 5.33 -25.95 -20.11
CA GLN A 169 4.15 -26.57 -20.72
C GLN A 169 4.01 -26.25 -22.20
N GLN A 170 4.37 -25.04 -22.62
CA GLN A 170 4.24 -24.58 -24.00
C GLN A 170 5.53 -24.71 -24.81
N GLN A 171 6.63 -25.16 -24.20
CA GLN A 171 7.94 -25.28 -24.82
C GLN A 171 8.40 -23.94 -25.46
N ILE A 172 8.24 -22.84 -24.69
CA ILE A 172 8.63 -21.49 -25.11
C ILE A 172 9.64 -20.89 -24.12
N THR A 173 10.40 -19.89 -24.59
CA THR A 173 11.32 -19.15 -23.74
C THR A 173 10.59 -18.04 -22.97
N PRO A 174 11.15 -17.54 -21.85
CA PRO A 174 10.66 -16.36 -21.15
C PRO A 174 10.48 -15.14 -22.07
N ALA A 175 11.42 -14.88 -22.97
CA ALA A 175 11.32 -13.80 -23.96
C ALA A 175 10.12 -13.97 -24.90
N GLN A 176 9.81 -15.20 -25.29
CA GLN A 176 8.61 -15.48 -26.07
C GLN A 176 7.31 -15.31 -25.25
N LEU A 177 7.34 -15.65 -23.96
CA LEU A 177 6.21 -15.41 -23.05
C LEU A 177 5.98 -13.90 -22.83
N ALA A 178 7.03 -13.09 -22.83
CA ALA A 178 6.97 -11.64 -22.65
C ALA A 178 6.27 -10.89 -23.81
N GLN A 179 6.04 -11.54 -24.94
CA GLN A 179 5.35 -10.90 -26.07
C GLN A 179 3.92 -10.49 -25.70
N PRO A 180 3.41 -9.32 -26.17
CA PRO A 180 2.11 -8.78 -25.77
C PRO A 180 0.95 -9.78 -25.85
N ALA A 181 0.91 -10.60 -26.89
CA ALA A 181 -0.15 -11.61 -27.09
C ALA A 181 -0.09 -12.75 -26.06
N ARG A 182 1.06 -13.03 -25.46
CA ARG A 182 1.28 -14.16 -24.54
C ARG A 182 1.35 -13.77 -23.08
N VAL A 183 1.95 -12.61 -22.76
CA VAL A 183 2.09 -12.17 -21.38
C VAL A 183 0.76 -12.00 -20.67
N THR A 184 -0.30 -11.67 -21.40
CA THR A 184 -1.67 -11.64 -20.90
C THR A 184 -2.09 -12.98 -20.27
N GLN A 185 -1.62 -14.11 -20.81
CA GLN A 185 -1.89 -15.42 -20.20
C GLN A 185 -1.27 -15.52 -18.80
N LEU A 186 -0.02 -15.10 -18.65
CA LEU A 186 0.65 -15.06 -17.33
C LEU A 186 -0.09 -14.12 -16.37
N GLN A 187 -0.45 -12.92 -16.82
CA GLN A 187 -1.21 -11.95 -16.02
C GLN A 187 -2.53 -12.55 -15.54
N GLN A 188 -3.29 -13.21 -16.43
CA GLN A 188 -4.57 -13.85 -16.08
C GLN A 188 -4.38 -15.05 -15.14
N HIS A 189 -3.29 -15.81 -15.26
CA HIS A 189 -2.96 -16.88 -14.31
C HIS A 189 -2.66 -16.34 -12.91
N LEU A 190 -1.89 -15.25 -12.83
CA LEU A 190 -1.58 -14.56 -11.58
C LEU A 190 -2.85 -14.02 -10.92
N LEU A 191 -3.68 -13.31 -11.66
CA LEU A 191 -4.93 -12.74 -11.16
C LEU A 191 -5.89 -13.85 -10.65
N ARG A 192 -6.05 -14.96 -11.39
CA ARG A 192 -6.88 -16.09 -10.92
C ARG A 192 -6.38 -16.71 -9.61
N ALA A 193 -5.09 -16.61 -9.33
CA ALA A 193 -4.50 -17.06 -8.08
C ALA A 193 -4.61 -16.05 -6.93
N GLY A 194 -5.25 -14.89 -7.16
CA GLY A 194 -5.43 -13.84 -6.18
C GLY A 194 -4.29 -12.81 -6.13
N ALA A 195 -3.33 -12.86 -7.08
CA ALA A 195 -2.31 -11.82 -7.18
C ALA A 195 -2.93 -10.46 -7.55
N TYR A 196 -2.33 -9.38 -7.07
CA TYR A 196 -2.70 -8.03 -7.47
C TYR A 196 -1.68 -7.50 -8.49
N ILE A 197 -2.16 -7.02 -9.61
CA ILE A 197 -1.38 -6.29 -10.63
C ILE A 197 -2.10 -4.96 -10.85
N PRO A 198 -1.49 -3.82 -10.50
CA PRO A 198 -2.14 -2.51 -10.65
C PRO A 198 -2.71 -2.31 -12.04
N ARG A 199 -3.93 -1.78 -12.10
CA ARG A 199 -4.68 -1.47 -13.33
C ARG A 199 -5.05 -2.69 -14.22
N GLN A 200 -4.67 -3.90 -13.82
CA GLN A 200 -5.09 -5.13 -14.51
C GLN A 200 -6.40 -5.67 -13.94
N ARG A 201 -7.16 -6.36 -14.79
CA ARG A 201 -8.43 -6.98 -14.43
C ARG A 201 -8.43 -8.46 -14.79
N LEU A 202 -9.05 -9.25 -13.94
CA LEU A 202 -9.35 -10.63 -14.29
C LEU A 202 -10.44 -10.64 -15.38
N VAL A 203 -10.12 -11.21 -16.51
CA VAL A 203 -11.09 -11.44 -17.58
C VAL A 203 -11.91 -12.67 -17.24
N ASN A 204 -13.20 -12.47 -17.00
CA ASN A 204 -14.15 -13.56 -16.80
C ASN A 204 -14.87 -13.83 -18.12
N PRO A 205 -14.77 -15.04 -18.68
CA PRO A 205 -15.50 -15.40 -19.92
C PRO A 205 -17.02 -15.38 -19.75
N VAL A 206 -17.52 -15.33 -18.51
CA VAL A 206 -18.94 -15.28 -18.15
C VAL A 206 -19.40 -13.87 -17.76
N SER A 207 -18.68 -12.83 -18.16
CA SER A 207 -18.96 -11.43 -17.81
C SER A 207 -20.30 -10.87 -18.30
N THR A 208 -21.03 -11.61 -19.14
CA THR A 208 -22.39 -11.27 -19.60
C THR A 208 -23.48 -11.58 -18.57
N ALA A 209 -23.13 -12.13 -17.41
CA ALA A 209 -24.09 -12.36 -16.34
C ALA A 209 -24.69 -11.04 -15.83
N ARG A 210 -25.97 -11.05 -15.54
CA ARG A 210 -26.62 -10.02 -14.72
C ARG A 210 -26.55 -10.45 -13.27
N VAL A 211 -26.14 -9.53 -12.41
CA VAL A 211 -26.07 -9.77 -10.97
C VAL A 211 -27.23 -9.09 -10.30
N ALA A 212 -27.97 -9.85 -9.49
CA ALA A 212 -28.94 -9.34 -8.54
C ALA A 212 -28.48 -9.73 -7.12
N VAL A 213 -28.69 -8.87 -6.17
CA VAL A 213 -28.32 -9.07 -4.76
C VAL A 213 -29.52 -8.83 -3.89
N SER A 214 -29.58 -9.47 -2.71
CA SER A 214 -30.65 -9.27 -1.74
C SER A 214 -30.72 -7.84 -1.23
N SER A 215 -29.56 -7.28 -0.92
CA SER A 215 -29.39 -5.93 -0.40
C SER A 215 -27.99 -5.40 -0.74
N THR A 216 -27.77 -4.11 -0.50
CA THR A 216 -26.43 -3.49 -0.58
C THR A 216 -26.32 -2.47 0.54
N LEU A 217 -25.22 -2.55 1.30
CA LEU A 217 -24.90 -1.59 2.33
C LEU A 217 -24.78 -0.19 1.72
N GLN A 218 -25.39 0.79 2.38
CA GLN A 218 -25.26 2.19 2.04
C GLN A 218 -24.60 2.92 3.21
N LEU A 219 -23.56 3.65 2.94
CA LEU A 219 -22.92 4.50 3.94
C LEU A 219 -23.80 5.73 4.19
N ARG A 220 -24.45 5.80 5.36
CA ARG A 220 -25.26 6.93 5.81
C ARG A 220 -24.65 7.65 7.00
N ALA A 221 -24.15 6.89 7.94
CA ALA A 221 -23.56 7.42 9.16
C ALA A 221 -22.68 6.36 9.82
N LEU A 222 -21.71 6.81 10.60
CA LEU A 222 -20.99 6.03 11.58
C LEU A 222 -21.28 6.61 12.97
N PRO A 223 -21.74 5.80 13.93
CA PRO A 223 -22.14 6.28 15.26
C PRO A 223 -20.97 6.79 16.09
N ALA A 224 -21.22 7.68 17.02
CA ALA A 224 -20.25 8.16 18.00
C ALA A 224 -20.29 7.24 19.24
N ASP A 225 -19.60 6.09 19.18
CA ASP A 225 -19.65 5.02 20.19
C ASP A 225 -18.28 4.59 20.73
N ALA A 226 -17.19 5.29 20.34
CA ALA A 226 -15.82 4.98 20.75
C ALA A 226 -15.10 6.13 21.49
N GLY A 227 -15.85 7.10 22.01
CA GLY A 227 -15.29 8.23 22.76
C GLY A 227 -14.81 9.38 21.87
N TRP A 228 -13.89 10.20 22.40
CA TRP A 228 -13.42 11.44 21.78
C TRP A 228 -11.90 11.47 21.68
N GLN A 229 -11.39 12.09 20.64
CA GLN A 229 -9.96 12.26 20.41
C GLN A 229 -9.63 13.69 19.97
N PRO A 230 -8.60 14.34 20.55
CA PRO A 230 -8.12 15.62 20.06
C PRO A 230 -7.44 15.50 18.70
N LEU A 231 -7.59 16.52 17.87
CA LEU A 231 -6.93 16.63 16.57
C LEU A 231 -5.43 17.01 16.74
N GLN A 232 -4.64 16.06 17.26
CA GLN A 232 -3.21 16.26 17.58
C GLN A 232 -2.29 16.30 16.38
N SER A 233 -2.77 15.94 15.20
CA SER A 233 -2.01 15.99 13.95
C SER A 233 -2.98 16.15 12.79
N ARG A 234 -2.50 16.70 11.70
CA ARG A 234 -3.24 16.74 10.45
C ARG A 234 -3.66 15.33 10.05
N CYS A 235 -4.92 15.12 9.77
CA CYS A 235 -5.49 13.82 9.42
C CYS A 235 -6.58 13.97 8.36
N ALA A 236 -6.92 12.88 7.68
CA ALA A 236 -7.98 12.92 6.68
C ALA A 236 -8.86 11.68 6.75
N LEU A 237 -10.17 11.89 6.59
CA LEU A 237 -11.13 10.85 6.29
C LEU A 237 -11.09 10.56 4.78
N LEU A 238 -10.76 9.31 4.42
CA LEU A 238 -10.79 8.83 3.05
C LEU A 238 -12.15 8.25 2.73
N LEU A 239 -12.79 8.80 1.68
CA LEU A 239 -14.03 8.28 1.12
C LEU A 239 -13.85 8.04 -0.38
N PRO A 240 -14.12 6.82 -0.88
CA PRO A 240 -14.15 6.58 -2.31
C PRO A 240 -15.43 7.16 -2.91
N LEU A 241 -15.32 7.73 -4.09
CA LEU A 241 -16.44 8.26 -4.85
C LEU A 241 -16.40 7.72 -6.28
N LYS A 242 -17.54 7.23 -6.76
CA LYS A 242 -17.67 6.71 -8.12
C LYS A 242 -17.83 7.84 -9.13
N ALA A 243 -17.37 7.65 -10.35
CA ALA A 243 -17.56 8.59 -11.45
C ALA A 243 -19.02 9.04 -11.56
N GLY A 244 -19.23 10.35 -11.63
CA GLY A 244 -20.56 10.96 -11.71
C GLY A 244 -21.28 11.17 -10.37
N GLU A 245 -20.82 10.60 -9.26
CA GLU A 245 -21.39 10.83 -7.93
C GLU A 245 -21.00 12.22 -7.38
N ARG A 246 -21.89 12.79 -6.57
CA ARG A 246 -21.63 14.00 -5.79
C ARG A 246 -21.22 13.64 -4.38
N LEU A 247 -20.25 14.35 -3.83
CA LEU A 247 -19.93 14.28 -2.41
C LEU A 247 -21.09 14.88 -1.61
N PRO A 248 -21.81 14.12 -0.78
CA PRO A 248 -22.84 14.69 0.08
C PRO A 248 -22.21 15.53 1.19
N ALA A 249 -22.96 16.46 1.75
CA ALA A 249 -22.51 17.16 2.94
C ALA A 249 -22.37 16.19 4.10
N ILE A 250 -21.35 16.41 4.92
CA ILE A 250 -20.92 15.56 6.01
C ILE A 250 -21.09 16.31 7.33
N SER A 251 -21.72 15.71 8.31
CA SER A 251 -21.83 16.25 9.68
C SER A 251 -21.00 15.44 10.64
N LEU A 252 -20.04 16.08 11.32
CA LEU A 252 -19.17 15.44 12.32
C LEU A 252 -19.51 15.96 13.72
N PRO A 253 -19.60 15.08 14.74
CA PRO A 253 -19.61 15.51 16.13
C PRO A 253 -18.22 16.03 16.51
N LEU A 254 -18.13 17.31 16.80
CA LEU A 254 -16.91 17.97 17.29
C LEU A 254 -17.23 18.69 18.59
N ARG A 255 -16.21 18.89 19.43
CA ARG A 255 -16.32 19.71 20.64
C ARG A 255 -15.05 20.51 20.91
N ALA A 256 -15.25 21.70 21.51
CA ALA A 256 -14.20 22.54 22.01
C ALA A 256 -14.70 23.34 23.21
N ALA A 257 -13.90 23.45 24.27
CA ALA A 257 -14.24 24.19 25.48
C ALA A 257 -14.37 25.70 25.24
N GLN A 258 -13.56 26.21 24.30
CA GLN A 258 -13.61 27.60 23.84
C GLN A 258 -13.73 27.64 22.33
N ALA A 259 -14.22 28.76 21.78
CA ALA A 259 -14.34 28.91 20.35
C ALA A 259 -13.00 28.74 19.64
N GLN A 260 -12.93 27.81 18.72
CA GLN A 260 -11.79 27.45 17.90
C GLN A 260 -12.16 27.52 16.41
N THR A 261 -11.19 27.80 15.57
CA THR A 261 -11.37 27.68 14.12
C THR A 261 -10.69 26.39 13.65
N LEU A 262 -11.44 25.57 12.91
CA LEU A 262 -10.94 24.38 12.25
C LEU A 262 -10.94 24.60 10.73
N GLN A 263 -9.78 24.44 10.13
CA GLN A 263 -9.62 24.40 8.68
C GLN A 263 -9.83 22.97 8.20
N VAL A 264 -10.68 22.81 7.20
CA VAL A 264 -10.94 21.52 6.54
C VAL A 264 -10.75 21.69 5.04
N THR A 265 -9.95 20.81 4.45
CA THR A 265 -9.66 20.82 3.02
C THR A 265 -10.14 19.54 2.36
N LEU A 266 -10.69 19.67 1.17
CA LEU A 266 -11.00 18.56 0.30
C LEU A 266 -9.82 18.37 -0.67
N LEU A 267 -9.15 17.22 -0.59
CA LEU A 267 -8.01 16.89 -1.44
C LEU A 267 -8.30 15.65 -2.26
N THR A 268 -7.58 15.52 -3.36
CA THR A 268 -7.51 14.31 -4.19
C THR A 268 -6.08 14.11 -4.69
N SER A 269 -5.83 13.09 -5.50
CA SER A 269 -4.57 12.96 -6.23
C SER A 269 -4.83 13.15 -7.73
N ASP A 270 -3.84 13.71 -8.44
CA ASP A 270 -3.88 13.86 -9.90
C ASP A 270 -4.02 12.49 -10.59
N ASN A 271 -3.35 11.47 -10.05
CA ASN A 271 -3.59 10.08 -10.45
C ASN A 271 -4.58 9.43 -9.46
N PRO A 272 -5.79 9.04 -9.91
CA PRO A 272 -6.82 8.46 -9.04
C PRO A 272 -6.41 7.17 -8.31
N ALA A 273 -5.37 6.47 -8.80
CA ALA A 273 -4.83 5.27 -8.17
C ALA A 273 -3.87 5.57 -7.00
N ASN A 274 -3.49 6.83 -6.80
CA ASN A 274 -2.60 7.24 -5.72
C ASN A 274 -3.32 7.30 -4.37
N THR A 275 -2.55 7.12 -3.32
CA THR A 275 -3.00 7.19 -1.92
C THR A 275 -2.51 8.45 -1.20
N CYS A 276 -2.09 9.49 -1.94
CA CYS A 276 -1.72 10.79 -1.42
C CYS A 276 -2.75 11.85 -1.85
N GLY A 277 -3.08 12.78 -0.95
CA GLY A 277 -3.90 13.95 -1.26
C GLY A 277 -3.01 15.13 -1.61
N ASP A 278 -2.59 15.24 -2.87
CA ASP A 278 -1.65 16.26 -3.34
C ASP A 278 -2.32 17.38 -4.16
N SER A 279 -3.59 17.20 -4.54
CA SER A 279 -4.37 18.19 -5.31
C SER A 279 -5.50 18.77 -4.48
N LEU A 280 -5.46 20.08 -4.23
CA LEU A 280 -6.49 20.80 -3.50
C LEU A 280 -7.72 21.05 -4.39
N LEU A 281 -8.89 20.57 -3.94
CA LEU A 281 -10.18 20.79 -4.62
C LEU A 281 -10.98 21.95 -4.00
N ALA A 282 -11.05 22.01 -2.67
CA ALA A 282 -11.80 23.02 -1.94
C ALA A 282 -11.31 23.15 -0.51
N SER A 283 -11.66 24.25 0.15
CA SER A 283 -11.41 24.47 1.58
C SER A 283 -12.59 25.13 2.26
N GLN A 284 -12.77 24.83 3.53
CA GLN A 284 -13.81 25.39 4.39
C GLN A 284 -13.26 25.64 5.78
N SER A 285 -13.58 26.78 6.39
CA SER A 285 -13.31 27.07 7.81
C SER A 285 -14.61 26.95 8.59
N ILE A 286 -14.56 26.24 9.71
CA ILE A 286 -15.69 26.16 10.64
C ILE A 286 -15.28 26.66 12.03
N ARG A 287 -16.20 27.32 12.73
CA ARG A 287 -16.01 27.75 14.10
C ARG A 287 -16.64 26.70 15.02
N VAL A 288 -15.80 26.02 15.82
CA VAL A 288 -16.19 24.97 16.77
C VAL A 288 -16.25 25.57 18.15
N GLN A 289 -17.39 25.41 18.84
CA GLN A 289 -17.62 25.85 20.23
C GLN A 289 -18.68 24.96 20.87
N GLY A 290 -18.40 24.42 22.04
CA GLY A 290 -19.31 23.44 22.66
C GLY A 290 -19.24 22.07 21.95
N GLU A 291 -20.23 21.22 22.26
CA GLU A 291 -20.37 19.90 21.66
C GLU A 291 -21.59 19.89 20.73
N GLU A 292 -21.34 19.87 19.43
CA GLU A 292 -22.38 19.89 18.40
C GLU A 292 -21.98 19.09 17.17
N ARG A 293 -22.92 18.93 16.23
CA ARG A 293 -22.66 18.41 14.89
C ARG A 293 -22.37 19.56 13.93
N TYR A 294 -21.16 19.56 13.38
CA TYR A 294 -20.69 20.57 12.47
C TYR A 294 -20.77 20.08 11.03
N ARG A 295 -21.43 20.86 10.18
CA ARG A 295 -21.68 20.53 8.79
C ARG A 295 -20.53 21.00 7.90
N LEU A 296 -20.01 20.10 7.08
CA LEU A 296 -19.07 20.38 6.00
C LEU A 296 -19.78 20.14 4.66
N SER A 297 -19.64 21.05 3.73
CA SER A 297 -20.26 20.93 2.40
C SER A 297 -19.29 21.39 1.33
N PHE A 298 -18.97 20.49 0.42
CA PHE A 298 -18.11 20.75 -0.71
C PHE A 298 -18.88 20.47 -2.01
N GLU A 299 -18.93 21.46 -2.90
CA GLU A 299 -19.55 21.30 -4.21
C GLU A 299 -18.62 20.51 -5.15
N TYR A 300 -18.61 19.19 -4.98
CA TYR A 300 -17.75 18.30 -5.77
C TYR A 300 -18.53 17.15 -6.39
N ARG A 301 -18.24 16.87 -7.66
CA ARG A 301 -18.71 15.70 -8.39
C ARG A 301 -17.49 14.99 -8.97
N ALA A 302 -17.37 13.69 -8.74
CA ALA A 302 -16.25 12.90 -9.24
C ALA A 302 -16.33 12.73 -10.77
N ASP A 303 -15.23 12.97 -11.46
CA ASP A 303 -15.03 12.74 -12.89
C ASP A 303 -14.65 11.29 -13.20
N CYS A 304 -14.03 10.60 -12.24
CA CYS A 304 -13.67 9.19 -12.29
C CYS A 304 -13.78 8.57 -10.90
N ASP A 305 -13.68 7.24 -10.82
CA ASP A 305 -13.57 6.53 -9.54
C ASP A 305 -12.27 6.97 -8.85
N ARG A 306 -12.38 7.52 -7.63
CA ARG A 306 -11.23 8.01 -6.86
C ARG A 306 -11.51 8.10 -5.37
N TYR A 307 -10.45 8.12 -4.58
CA TYR A 307 -10.50 8.51 -3.18
C TYR A 307 -10.45 10.02 -3.01
N LEU A 308 -11.30 10.52 -2.13
CA LEU A 308 -11.26 11.89 -1.63
C LEU A 308 -10.71 11.90 -0.21
N PHE A 309 -9.90 12.90 0.09
CA PHE A 309 -9.35 13.17 1.40
C PHE A 309 -10.06 14.38 1.99
N ILE A 310 -10.86 14.18 3.01
CA ILE A 310 -11.43 15.25 3.80
C ILE A 310 -10.46 15.49 4.95
N ALA A 311 -9.55 16.43 4.76
CA ALA A 311 -8.40 16.66 5.62
C ALA A 311 -8.70 17.74 6.65
N PHE A 312 -8.41 17.45 7.90
CA PHE A 312 -8.56 18.30 9.07
C PHE A 312 -7.18 18.77 9.51
N GLU A 313 -7.00 20.10 9.62
CA GLU A 313 -5.76 20.64 10.15
C GLU A 313 -5.62 20.34 11.65
N GLU A 314 -4.39 20.30 12.11
CA GLU A 314 -4.07 20.10 13.53
C GLU A 314 -4.69 21.21 14.38
N ASN A 315 -5.45 20.85 15.39
CA ASN A 315 -5.94 21.71 16.45
C ASN A 315 -6.26 20.90 17.71
N PRO A 316 -5.29 20.73 18.63
CA PRO A 316 -5.48 19.91 19.84
C PRO A 316 -6.59 20.39 20.79
N ALA A 317 -7.07 21.62 20.65
CA ALA A 317 -8.19 22.16 21.42
C ALA A 317 -9.57 21.71 20.88
N ILE A 318 -9.60 21.03 19.74
CA ILE A 318 -10.81 20.43 19.16
C ILE A 318 -10.72 18.92 19.28
N GLU A 319 -11.78 18.30 19.79
CA GLU A 319 -11.93 16.86 19.81
C GLU A 319 -13.01 16.41 18.82
N VAL A 320 -12.79 15.27 18.21
CA VAL A 320 -13.72 14.60 17.29
C VAL A 320 -14.21 13.29 17.90
N ALA A 321 -15.48 12.98 17.73
CA ALA A 321 -16.05 11.70 18.19
C ALA A 321 -15.58 10.54 17.29
N LEU A 322 -15.33 9.41 17.91
CA LEU A 322 -14.86 8.19 17.25
C LEU A 322 -15.97 7.15 17.13
N THR A 323 -15.80 6.20 16.22
CA THR A 323 -16.65 5.04 16.06
C THR A 323 -15.86 3.74 16.18
N GLN A 324 -16.52 2.70 16.69
CA GLN A 324 -16.01 1.31 16.70
C GLN A 324 -16.23 0.61 15.36
N GLN A 325 -17.12 1.13 14.53
CA GLN A 325 -17.41 0.50 13.24
C GLN A 325 -16.25 0.64 12.28
N ARG A 326 -16.03 -0.40 11.49
CA ARG A 326 -15.03 -0.48 10.45
C ARG A 326 -15.69 -0.97 9.18
N LEU A 327 -15.43 -0.28 8.10
CA LEU A 327 -16.06 -0.56 6.81
C LEU A 327 -14.99 -0.63 5.73
N PRO A 328 -15.02 -1.64 4.85
CA PRO A 328 -14.08 -1.75 3.73
C PRO A 328 -14.04 -0.47 2.90
N GLY A 329 -12.85 0.07 2.66
CA GLY A 329 -12.64 1.24 1.83
C GLY A 329 -12.93 2.60 2.49
N VAL A 330 -13.34 2.66 3.76
CA VAL A 330 -13.46 3.90 4.55
C VAL A 330 -12.39 3.91 5.61
N MET A 331 -11.50 4.88 5.60
CA MET A 331 -10.36 4.89 6.51
C MET A 331 -9.93 6.29 6.92
N MET A 332 -9.20 6.38 8.03
CA MET A 332 -8.45 7.57 8.43
C MET A 332 -6.98 7.43 8.06
N VAL A 333 -6.42 8.49 7.53
CA VAL A 333 -4.98 8.63 7.28
C VAL A 333 -4.44 9.84 8.02
N PHE A 334 -3.19 9.79 8.39
CA PHE A 334 -2.54 10.77 9.23
C PHE A 334 -1.26 11.28 8.57
N ASN A 335 -1.12 12.58 8.56
CA ASN A 335 0.13 13.27 8.23
C ASN A 335 0.88 13.52 9.54
N SER A 336 1.51 12.49 10.06
CA SER A 336 2.21 12.57 11.34
C SER A 336 3.59 11.92 11.25
N LEU A 337 4.55 12.48 11.99
CA LEU A 337 5.88 11.91 12.10
C LEU A 337 5.88 10.62 12.91
N ASN A 338 6.54 9.61 12.36
CA ASN A 338 7.08 8.54 13.17
C ASN A 338 8.59 8.81 13.37
N PRO A 339 9.04 9.32 14.52
CA PRO A 339 10.42 9.73 14.72
C PRO A 339 11.44 8.60 14.60
N ARG A 340 10.97 7.34 14.60
CA ARG A 340 11.84 6.17 14.40
C ARG A 340 12.17 5.89 12.94
N VAL A 341 11.33 6.36 12.00
CA VAL A 341 11.44 6.02 10.58
C VAL A 341 11.37 7.21 9.64
N ALA A 342 10.88 8.36 10.08
CA ALA A 342 10.71 9.53 9.22
C ALA A 342 11.07 10.81 9.97
N LYS A 343 11.82 11.68 9.33
CA LYS A 343 12.20 13.00 9.85
C LYS A 343 11.26 14.11 9.43
N ARG A 344 10.44 13.89 8.41
CA ARG A 344 9.55 14.88 7.78
C ARG A 344 8.20 14.26 7.49
N THR A 345 7.14 15.07 7.54
CA THR A 345 5.77 14.70 7.14
C THR A 345 5.51 14.93 5.65
N ARG A 346 6.49 15.50 4.95
CA ARG A 346 6.41 15.85 3.53
C ARG A 346 7.68 15.43 2.81
N GLN A 347 7.55 14.85 1.61
CA GLN A 347 8.66 14.72 0.68
C GLN A 347 8.97 16.07 0.05
N ILE A 348 10.24 16.41 0.01
CA ILE A 348 10.75 17.61 -0.66
C ILE A 348 11.86 17.24 -1.64
N ASN A 349 12.02 18.02 -2.68
CA ASN A 349 13.08 17.86 -3.70
C ASN A 349 14.22 18.87 -3.47
N ASP A 350 14.87 18.78 -2.31
CA ASP A 350 15.89 19.71 -1.84
C ASP A 350 17.26 19.56 -2.52
N GLY A 351 17.42 18.65 -3.44
CA GLY A 351 18.66 18.36 -4.18
C GLY A 351 18.43 18.04 -5.65
N ASP A 352 17.31 18.41 -6.22
CA ASP A 352 16.94 18.15 -7.62
C ASP A 352 17.11 16.67 -8.03
N TYR A 353 16.51 15.78 -7.23
CA TYR A 353 16.59 14.33 -7.45
C TYR A 353 15.53 13.81 -8.43
N GLY A 354 14.74 14.70 -9.05
CA GLY A 354 13.65 14.32 -9.95
C GLY A 354 12.53 13.58 -9.24
N VAL A 355 12.20 13.98 -8.00
CA VAL A 355 11.12 13.41 -7.19
C VAL A 355 10.04 14.45 -6.97
N ASP A 356 8.80 13.99 -6.88
CA ASP A 356 7.66 14.84 -6.56
C ASP A 356 7.66 15.30 -5.10
N GLU A 357 7.11 16.48 -4.85
CA GLU A 357 6.85 16.97 -3.50
C GLU A 357 5.40 16.70 -3.10
N PHE A 358 5.19 16.04 -1.99
CA PHE A 358 3.85 15.74 -1.47
C PHE A 358 3.86 15.40 0.02
N ASP A 359 2.70 15.56 0.66
CA ASP A 359 2.50 15.18 2.05
C ASP A 359 2.31 13.67 2.18
N PHE A 360 2.92 13.07 3.20
CA PHE A 360 2.72 11.66 3.51
C PHE A 360 1.40 11.46 4.26
N TRP A 361 0.60 10.51 3.78
CA TRP A 361 -0.63 10.09 4.42
C TRP A 361 -0.56 8.61 4.74
N LEU A 362 -0.58 8.26 6.01
CA LEU A 362 -0.40 6.90 6.49
C LEU A 362 -1.60 6.46 7.31
N PRO A 363 -2.20 5.29 7.03
CA PRO A 363 -3.21 4.70 7.89
C PRO A 363 -2.57 4.22 9.19
N ARG A 364 -3.32 4.28 10.29
CA ARG A 364 -2.94 3.58 11.52
C ARG A 364 -3.42 2.14 11.44
N ARG A 365 -2.50 1.20 11.69
CA ARG A 365 -2.82 -0.22 11.72
C ARG A 365 -3.43 -0.60 13.07
N VAL A 366 -4.15 -1.70 13.09
CA VAL A 366 -4.66 -2.33 14.31
C VAL A 366 -3.53 -2.60 15.31
N PRO A 367 -3.75 -2.40 16.61
CA PRO A 367 -5.01 -2.01 17.28
C PRO A 367 -5.29 -0.50 17.30
N HIS A 368 -4.45 0.30 16.67
CA HIS A 368 -4.51 1.77 16.73
C HIS A 368 -5.34 2.41 15.61
N GLN A 369 -6.03 1.58 14.81
CA GLN A 369 -6.94 2.09 13.79
C GLN A 369 -8.11 2.81 14.47
N ILE A 370 -8.36 4.03 14.04
CA ILE A 370 -9.48 4.86 14.47
C ILE A 370 -10.24 5.35 13.24
N LEU A 371 -11.55 5.54 13.41
CA LEU A 371 -12.40 6.14 12.39
C LEU A 371 -13.28 7.19 13.06
N PHE A 372 -13.46 8.33 12.39
CA PHE A 372 -14.32 9.38 12.90
C PHE A 372 -15.79 9.00 12.75
N ALA A 373 -16.59 9.36 13.74
CA ALA A 373 -18.04 9.34 13.65
C ALA A 373 -18.51 10.45 12.72
N PHE A 374 -19.46 10.18 11.83
CA PHE A 374 -20.04 11.18 10.95
C PHE A 374 -21.44 10.77 10.47
N ALA A 375 -22.15 11.71 9.86
CA ALA A 375 -23.37 11.42 9.13
C ALA A 375 -23.34 12.15 7.78
N LEU A 376 -23.89 11.52 6.75
CA LEU A 376 -24.02 12.06 5.40
C LEU A 376 -25.45 12.53 5.16
N GLU A 377 -25.64 13.66 4.50
CA GLU A 377 -26.98 14.16 4.12
C GLU A 377 -27.66 13.26 3.08
N ALA A 378 -26.89 12.62 2.23
CA ALA A 378 -27.37 11.60 1.29
C ALA A 378 -26.48 10.35 1.39
N PRO A 379 -27.00 9.14 1.24
CA PRO A 379 -26.22 7.93 1.33
C PRO A 379 -25.25 7.79 0.16
N LEU A 380 -24.04 7.30 0.44
CA LEU A 380 -23.07 6.86 -0.56
C LEU A 380 -23.20 5.36 -0.80
N LYS A 381 -23.15 4.97 -2.06
CA LYS A 381 -23.19 3.57 -2.50
C LYS A 381 -21.76 3.09 -2.77
N LEU A 382 -21.03 2.72 -1.74
CA LEU A 382 -19.62 2.32 -1.86
C LEU A 382 -19.42 0.85 -2.30
N TRP A 383 -20.40 -0.01 -2.08
CA TRP A 383 -20.27 -1.47 -2.23
C TRP A 383 -21.25 -2.00 -3.28
N HIS A 384 -21.04 -1.61 -4.53
CA HIS A 384 -21.95 -1.97 -5.63
C HIS A 384 -21.89 -3.44 -6.00
N SER A 385 -23.05 -4.04 -6.31
CA SER A 385 -23.12 -5.39 -6.86
C SER A 385 -22.37 -5.58 -8.19
N ASP A 386 -22.21 -4.52 -8.97
CA ASP A 386 -21.45 -4.52 -10.22
C ASP A 386 -19.97 -4.90 -10.02
N TYR A 387 -19.44 -4.64 -8.81
CA TYR A 387 -18.06 -5.00 -8.47
C TYR A 387 -17.82 -6.51 -8.41
N LEU A 388 -18.87 -7.32 -8.26
CA LEU A 388 -18.77 -8.78 -8.33
C LEU A 388 -18.33 -9.29 -9.72
N LEU A 389 -18.43 -8.46 -10.75
CA LEU A 389 -18.08 -8.82 -12.12
C LEU A 389 -17.05 -7.88 -12.77
N ASN A 390 -16.53 -6.88 -12.06
CA ASN A 390 -15.62 -5.90 -12.65
C ASN A 390 -14.19 -6.43 -12.89
N GLY A 391 -13.87 -7.63 -12.35
CA GLY A 391 -12.56 -8.27 -12.50
C GLY A 391 -11.44 -7.63 -11.66
N LYS A 392 -11.73 -6.62 -10.83
CA LYS A 392 -10.79 -6.03 -9.88
C LYS A 392 -10.83 -6.83 -8.59
N LEU A 393 -9.67 -7.31 -8.14
CA LEU A 393 -9.57 -8.22 -6.99
C LEU A 393 -9.19 -7.49 -5.69
N ARG A 394 -8.91 -6.21 -5.76
CA ARG A 394 -8.48 -5.38 -4.62
C ARG A 394 -9.11 -3.99 -4.71
N PRO A 395 -9.23 -3.28 -3.58
CA PRO A 395 -9.53 -1.85 -3.60
C PRO A 395 -8.49 -1.11 -4.42
N GLU A 396 -8.94 -0.42 -5.44
CA GLU A 396 -8.14 0.44 -6.30
C GLU A 396 -9.07 1.51 -6.87
N GLN A 397 -8.81 2.78 -6.57
CA GLN A 397 -9.68 3.91 -6.92
C GLN A 397 -11.06 3.86 -6.23
N HIS A 398 -11.56 2.67 -5.89
CA HIS A 398 -12.81 2.41 -5.19
C HIS A 398 -12.73 1.10 -4.42
N THR A 399 -13.79 0.75 -3.67
CA THR A 399 -13.85 -0.45 -2.82
C THR A 399 -13.74 -1.77 -3.59
N ASN A 400 -14.26 -1.82 -4.82
CA ASN A 400 -14.28 -3.02 -5.70
C ASN A 400 -14.84 -4.29 -5.02
N CYS A 401 -15.71 -4.13 -4.04
CA CYS A 401 -16.40 -5.23 -3.35
C CYS A 401 -17.88 -4.93 -3.19
N TRP A 402 -18.67 -5.98 -2.99
CA TRP A 402 -20.06 -5.89 -2.56
C TRP A 402 -20.15 -6.28 -1.09
N VAL A 403 -20.97 -5.52 -0.35
CA VAL A 403 -21.30 -5.79 1.05
C VAL A 403 -22.81 -5.72 1.18
N PRO A 404 -23.49 -6.73 1.75
CA PRO A 404 -24.92 -6.66 2.03
C PRO A 404 -25.22 -5.67 3.16
N ALA A 405 -26.46 -5.23 3.27
CA ALA A 405 -26.90 -4.46 4.42
C ALA A 405 -26.68 -5.28 5.73
N LEU A 406 -26.24 -4.62 6.79
CA LEU A 406 -25.86 -5.31 8.04
C LEU A 406 -27.04 -6.01 8.74
N ASP A 407 -28.26 -5.60 8.42
CA ASP A 407 -29.52 -6.18 8.90
C ASP A 407 -30.14 -7.21 7.94
N ASP A 408 -29.47 -7.53 6.83
CA ASP A 408 -29.90 -8.57 5.90
C ASP A 408 -29.67 -9.96 6.53
N ALA A 409 -30.73 -10.61 6.98
CA ALA A 409 -30.66 -11.91 7.63
C ALA A 409 -30.28 -13.07 6.68
N GLN A 410 -30.42 -12.88 5.38
CA GLN A 410 -30.15 -13.90 4.37
C GLN A 410 -29.45 -13.29 3.12
N PRO A 411 -28.21 -12.81 3.27
CA PRO A 411 -27.50 -12.18 2.17
C PRO A 411 -27.25 -13.20 1.05
N HIS A 412 -27.64 -12.84 -0.16
CA HIS A 412 -27.45 -13.73 -1.31
C HIS A 412 -27.17 -12.95 -2.59
N VAL A 413 -26.53 -13.62 -3.54
CA VAL A 413 -26.21 -13.13 -4.87
C VAL A 413 -26.81 -14.10 -5.90
N VAL A 414 -27.44 -13.55 -6.91
CA VAL A 414 -28.02 -14.32 -8.03
C VAL A 414 -27.37 -13.87 -9.32
N TRP A 415 -26.72 -14.81 -10.01
CA TRP A 415 -26.22 -14.61 -11.37
C TRP A 415 -27.22 -15.17 -12.36
N ARG A 416 -27.56 -14.39 -13.36
CA ARG A 416 -28.45 -14.78 -14.46
C ARG A 416 -27.78 -14.54 -15.79
N TRP A 417 -27.90 -15.51 -16.67
CA TRP A 417 -27.42 -15.44 -18.05
C TRP A 417 -28.63 -15.58 -18.99
N ASP A 418 -28.55 -14.92 -20.13
CA ASP A 418 -29.59 -15.03 -21.16
C ASP A 418 -29.59 -16.41 -21.84
N GLU A 419 -28.42 -17.08 -21.83
CA GLU A 419 -28.23 -18.43 -22.36
C GLU A 419 -27.73 -19.39 -21.30
N THR A 420 -28.06 -20.68 -21.44
CA THR A 420 -27.58 -21.73 -20.51
C THR A 420 -26.06 -21.80 -20.53
N GLN A 421 -25.46 -21.66 -19.34
CA GLN A 421 -24.02 -21.76 -19.10
C GLN A 421 -23.69 -23.09 -18.43
N GLN A 422 -22.53 -23.66 -18.79
CA GLN A 422 -21.96 -24.80 -18.09
C GLN A 422 -20.88 -24.31 -17.10
N ALA A 423 -21.28 -23.99 -15.88
CA ALA A 423 -20.35 -23.63 -14.82
C ALA A 423 -19.84 -24.90 -14.12
N ARG A 424 -18.52 -25.11 -14.10
CA ARG A 424 -17.87 -26.19 -13.34
C ARG A 424 -17.37 -25.76 -11.98
N HIS A 425 -17.01 -24.49 -11.84
CA HIS A 425 -16.45 -23.91 -10.61
C HIS A 425 -17.01 -22.52 -10.40
N ILE A 426 -17.25 -22.18 -9.13
CA ILE A 426 -17.51 -20.83 -8.68
C ILE A 426 -16.36 -20.46 -7.74
N THR A 427 -15.67 -19.38 -8.02
CA THR A 427 -14.61 -18.85 -7.17
C THR A 427 -15.10 -17.58 -6.49
N LEU A 428 -15.16 -17.58 -5.17
CA LEU A 428 -15.46 -16.39 -4.38
C LEU A 428 -14.15 -15.78 -3.91
N LEU A 429 -13.95 -14.51 -4.21
CA LEU A 429 -12.85 -13.72 -3.69
C LEU A 429 -13.39 -12.87 -2.57
N LEU A 430 -13.02 -13.21 -1.35
CA LEU A 430 -13.39 -12.45 -0.17
C LEU A 430 -12.45 -11.26 -0.03
N ASP A 431 -12.95 -10.17 0.54
CA ASP A 431 -12.09 -9.07 0.95
C ASP A 431 -11.16 -9.57 2.05
N ASN A 432 -9.86 -9.50 1.78
CA ASN A 432 -8.81 -9.87 2.70
C ASN A 432 -7.86 -8.69 2.98
N ASP A 433 -8.37 -7.48 2.84
CA ASP A 433 -7.70 -6.27 3.31
C ASP A 433 -7.79 -6.22 4.84
N PHE A 434 -7.00 -7.08 5.46
CA PHE A 434 -7.06 -7.34 6.90
C PHE A 434 -6.09 -6.45 7.66
N ASP A 435 -6.61 -5.41 8.19
CA ASP A 435 -6.05 -4.83 9.40
C ASP A 435 -6.30 -5.71 10.65
N HIS A 436 -7.10 -6.79 10.52
CA HIS A 436 -7.57 -7.67 11.61
C HIS A 436 -7.53 -9.15 11.25
N ALA A 437 -6.39 -9.65 10.83
CA ALA A 437 -6.23 -11.03 10.40
C ALA A 437 -6.79 -12.08 11.41
N MET A 438 -6.65 -11.84 12.71
CA MET A 438 -7.14 -12.77 13.74
C MET A 438 -8.66 -12.77 13.85
N GLU A 439 -9.31 -11.62 13.80
CA GLU A 439 -10.79 -11.53 13.83
C GLU A 439 -11.40 -12.15 12.58
N THR A 440 -10.75 -12.00 11.44
CA THR A 440 -11.23 -12.57 10.19
C THR A 440 -11.09 -14.08 10.14
N VAL A 441 -10.02 -14.64 10.68
CA VAL A 441 -9.90 -16.10 10.84
C VAL A 441 -11.03 -16.66 11.67
N GLN A 442 -11.44 -15.98 12.74
CA GLN A 442 -12.58 -16.40 13.57
C GLN A 442 -13.91 -16.32 12.82
N MET A 443 -14.16 -15.26 12.06
CA MET A 443 -15.36 -15.12 11.23
C MET A 443 -15.39 -16.13 10.06
N GLY A 444 -14.26 -16.38 9.43
CA GLY A 444 -14.13 -17.36 8.35
C GLY A 444 -14.49 -18.78 8.79
N HIS A 445 -14.17 -19.16 10.01
CA HIS A 445 -14.59 -20.46 10.57
C HIS A 445 -16.10 -20.56 10.79
N ALA A 446 -16.79 -19.50 11.15
CA ALA A 446 -18.24 -19.50 11.32
C ALA A 446 -18.99 -19.56 9.97
N GLN A 447 -18.40 -19.08 8.88
CA GLN A 447 -19.02 -19.09 7.54
C GLN A 447 -18.71 -20.35 6.72
N ALA A 448 -17.65 -21.08 7.03
CA ALA A 448 -17.30 -22.33 6.35
C ALA A 448 -18.18 -23.52 6.76
N VAL A 449 -19.10 -23.34 7.69
CA VAL A 449 -19.98 -24.39 8.23
C VAL A 449 -21.42 -24.27 7.70
N THR A 450 -21.75 -23.26 6.92
CA THR A 450 -23.02 -23.09 6.21
C THR A 450 -22.86 -23.27 4.71
#